data_1d6be1487c9fcf4b97f871be0ea1bcd7
#
_entry.id   1d6be1487c9fcf4b97f871be0ea1bcd7
#
_cell.length_a   1.000
_cell.length_b   1.000
_cell.length_c   1.000
_cell.angle_alpha   90.00
_cell.angle_beta   90.00
_cell.angle_gamma   90.00
#
_symmetry.space_group_name_H-M   'P 1'
#
loop_
_entity.id
_entity.type
_entity.pdbx_description
1 polymer ?
#
loop_
_entity_poly.entity_id
_entity_poly.type
_entity_poly.pdbx_seq_one_letter_code
_entity_poly.pdbx_strand_id
1 'polypeptide(L)'
;MKNIYLLAMTACSCLAFSQTTLTKAANDYLTGNLVNSKNLLGTPDNSSSGVNTTFDNSALTDGTNVIAQVSTPTPADIATFPGTTVKFDDGNANLIYYKSSASQLEITGAVVSGATLNLIGDNGIFLKFPTSFGNTYTDTAKGTFTSTVASGLFKGTITTTADGTGMLLLGTKSYSNILRLKTVQSYNLYQSTDTNYLFAIGTLVSTFYTYYDNLNRYPLFTATTATISVPL
;
A
#
# COMPACT_ATOMS: atom_id res chain seq x y z
N MET A 1 45.60 -0.23 40.22
CA MET A 1 45.00 -0.93 39.04
C MET A 1 43.49 -0.97 39.18
N LYS A 2 42.82 0.20 39.05
CA LYS A 2 41.34 0.28 39.25
C LYS A 2 40.58 1.07 38.15
N ASN A 3 41.25 1.50 37.07
CA ASN A 3 40.62 2.42 36.10
C ASN A 3 40.54 1.90 34.66
N ILE A 4 40.76 0.59 34.43
CA ILE A 4 40.75 0.02 33.06
C ILE A 4 39.37 -0.55 32.66
N TYR A 5 38.50 -0.83 33.63
CA TYR A 5 37.19 -1.43 33.34
C TYR A 5 36.07 -0.45 32.90
N LEU A 6 36.31 0.86 33.03
CA LEU A 6 35.31 1.87 32.66
C LEU A 6 35.34 2.23 31.17
N LEU A 7 36.44 1.93 30.47
CA LEU A 7 36.60 2.30 29.06
C LEU A 7 36.08 1.24 28.08
N ALA A 8 35.86 0.02 28.55
CA ALA A 8 35.37 -1.09 27.71
C ALA A 8 33.84 -1.11 27.53
N MET A 9 33.12 -0.34 28.34
CA MET A 9 31.65 -0.33 28.32
C MET A 9 31.03 0.74 27.42
N THR A 10 31.84 1.67 26.91
CA THR A 10 31.35 2.78 26.05
C THR A 10 31.53 2.55 24.55
N ALA A 11 32.13 1.44 24.14
CA ALA A 11 32.36 1.10 22.72
C ALA A 11 31.27 0.23 22.08
N CYS A 12 30.23 -0.15 22.85
CA CYS A 12 29.05 -0.77 22.28
C CYS A 12 27.99 0.29 21.96
N SER A 13 28.43 1.44 21.40
CA SER A 13 27.52 2.40 20.79
C SER A 13 26.95 1.72 19.55
N CYS A 14 25.74 1.23 19.72
CA CYS A 14 24.80 0.77 18.73
C CYS A 14 25.01 1.48 17.42
N LEU A 15 25.45 0.75 16.40
CA LEU A 15 25.09 1.07 15.03
C LEU A 15 23.57 0.88 14.95
N ALA A 16 22.82 1.77 15.55
CA ALA A 16 21.41 1.94 15.29
C ALA A 16 21.32 2.42 13.84
N PHE A 17 21.30 1.50 12.90
CA PHE A 17 20.81 1.81 11.56
C PHE A 17 19.41 2.37 11.78
N SER A 18 19.25 3.66 11.50
CA SER A 18 17.93 4.29 11.56
C SER A 18 17.03 3.55 10.58
N GLN A 19 16.21 2.66 11.12
CA GLN A 19 15.21 1.96 10.29
C GLN A 19 14.25 2.99 9.73
N THR A 20 13.90 2.84 8.46
CA THR A 20 12.91 3.71 7.82
C THR A 20 11.60 3.65 8.58
N THR A 21 11.09 4.82 8.93
CA THR A 21 9.78 5.01 9.55
C THR A 21 8.96 5.91 8.64
N LEU A 22 7.78 5.45 8.25
CA LEU A 22 6.84 6.25 7.48
C LEU A 22 6.14 7.22 8.43
N THR A 23 6.21 8.50 8.10
CA THR A 23 5.54 9.56 8.86
C THR A 23 4.60 10.34 7.95
N LYS A 24 3.58 10.96 8.53
CA LYS A 24 2.68 11.80 7.75
C LYS A 24 3.42 12.92 7.01
N ALA A 25 4.34 13.59 7.68
CA ALA A 25 5.09 14.69 7.07
C ALA A 25 5.92 14.25 5.85
N ALA A 26 6.52 13.06 5.92
CA ALA A 26 7.37 12.54 4.85
C ALA A 26 6.60 11.80 3.77
N ASN A 27 5.54 11.04 4.12
CA ASN A 27 4.97 10.01 3.23
C ASN A 27 3.48 10.17 2.91
N ASP A 28 2.82 11.25 3.41
CA ASP A 28 1.45 11.53 2.98
C ASP A 28 1.39 11.97 1.51
N TYR A 29 0.28 11.67 0.85
CA TYR A 29 0.06 12.05 -0.54
C TYR A 29 -0.23 13.56 -0.63
N LEU A 30 0.60 14.29 -1.37
CA LEU A 30 0.47 15.74 -1.55
C LEU A 30 -0.12 16.09 -2.91
N THR A 31 -1.24 16.80 -2.88
CA THR A 31 -1.89 17.31 -4.10
C THR A 31 -0.94 18.22 -4.89
N GLY A 32 -0.94 18.05 -6.22
CA GLY A 32 -0.06 18.77 -7.14
C GLY A 32 1.23 18.01 -7.47
N ASN A 33 1.56 16.92 -6.75
CA ASN A 33 2.74 16.13 -7.08
C ASN A 33 2.53 15.28 -8.34
N LEU A 34 3.59 15.26 -9.16
CA LEU A 34 3.76 14.30 -10.26
C LEU A 34 4.87 13.32 -9.87
N VAL A 35 4.63 12.03 -10.05
CA VAL A 35 5.57 10.96 -9.73
C VAL A 35 5.96 10.25 -11.01
N ASN A 36 7.18 10.51 -11.47
CA ASN A 36 7.74 9.80 -12.62
C ASN A 36 8.13 8.40 -12.20
N SER A 37 7.56 7.41 -12.83
CA SER A 37 7.79 5.99 -12.56
C SER A 37 7.89 5.17 -13.85
N LYS A 38 8.11 3.87 -13.71
CA LYS A 38 8.14 2.93 -14.81
C LYS A 38 7.33 1.70 -14.46
N ASN A 39 6.57 1.21 -15.40
CA ASN A 39 6.11 -0.15 -15.35
C ASN A 39 7.32 -1.08 -15.54
N LEU A 40 7.42 -2.12 -14.73
CA LEU A 40 8.50 -3.10 -14.83
C LEU A 40 7.98 -4.37 -15.50
N LEU A 41 8.86 -5.05 -16.21
CA LEU A 41 8.59 -6.32 -16.88
C LEU A 41 9.25 -7.46 -16.10
N GLY A 42 8.58 -8.60 -16.02
CA GLY A 42 9.02 -9.77 -15.27
C GLY A 42 8.11 -10.10 -14.10
N THR A 43 8.50 -11.10 -13.31
CA THR A 43 7.76 -11.53 -12.12
C THR A 43 8.50 -11.06 -10.88
N PRO A 44 7.85 -10.22 -10.02
CA PRO A 44 8.46 -9.78 -8.78
C PRO A 44 8.66 -10.94 -7.79
N ASP A 45 9.81 -10.94 -7.11
CA ASP A 45 10.04 -11.82 -5.95
C ASP A 45 9.70 -11.08 -4.66
N ASN A 46 8.62 -11.51 -4.01
CA ASN A 46 8.16 -10.99 -2.73
C ASN A 46 8.29 -12.00 -1.58
N SER A 47 9.04 -13.10 -1.78
CA SER A 47 9.15 -14.21 -0.82
C SER A 47 9.91 -13.86 0.45
N SER A 48 10.94 -13.01 0.35
CA SER A 48 11.81 -12.62 1.47
C SER A 48 11.12 -11.64 2.42
N SER A 49 11.34 -11.74 3.73
CA SER A 49 10.85 -10.82 4.76
C SER A 49 11.77 -10.80 5.98
N GLY A 50 11.54 -9.90 6.92
CA GLY A 50 12.32 -9.78 8.16
C GLY A 50 13.33 -8.64 8.15
N VAL A 51 14.25 -8.65 9.13
CA VAL A 51 15.29 -7.62 9.28
C VAL A 51 16.49 -7.91 8.40
N ASN A 52 17.15 -6.85 7.93
CA ASN A 52 18.38 -6.93 7.11
C ASN A 52 18.21 -7.83 5.87
N THR A 53 17.01 -7.80 5.29
CA THR A 53 16.64 -8.63 4.14
C THR A 53 17.12 -7.98 2.85
N THR A 54 17.61 -8.80 1.91
CA THR A 54 17.75 -8.39 0.51
C THR A 54 16.48 -8.80 -0.25
N PHE A 55 15.73 -7.82 -0.70
CA PHE A 55 14.57 -7.98 -1.58
C PHE A 55 15.08 -7.99 -3.02
N ASP A 56 15.34 -9.18 -3.55
CA ASP A 56 15.97 -9.32 -4.86
C ASP A 56 14.96 -9.32 -6.00
N ASN A 57 14.82 -8.17 -6.63
CA ASN A 57 14.04 -7.94 -7.84
C ASN A 57 14.96 -7.50 -9.00
N SER A 58 16.23 -7.92 -9.00
CA SER A 58 17.21 -7.57 -10.03
C SER A 58 16.90 -8.17 -11.41
N ALA A 59 16.08 -9.22 -11.46
CA ALA A 59 15.61 -9.83 -12.72
C ALA A 59 14.54 -8.98 -13.45
N LEU A 60 13.94 -7.99 -12.79
CA LEU A 60 12.98 -7.11 -13.43
C LEU A 60 13.68 -6.13 -14.38
N THR A 61 13.04 -5.85 -15.50
CA THR A 61 13.55 -4.92 -16.52
C THR A 61 12.62 -3.72 -16.70
N ASP A 62 13.17 -2.63 -17.19
CA ASP A 62 12.44 -1.41 -17.48
C ASP A 62 11.40 -1.63 -18.59
N GLY A 63 10.16 -1.26 -18.32
CA GLY A 63 9.07 -1.18 -19.30
C GLY A 63 8.73 0.27 -19.64
N THR A 64 7.44 0.57 -19.78
CA THR A 64 6.94 1.90 -20.16
C THR A 64 7.10 2.93 -19.04
N ASN A 65 7.51 4.14 -19.40
CA ASN A 65 7.46 5.28 -18.48
C ASN A 65 6.00 5.67 -18.24
N VAL A 66 5.66 5.95 -16.99
CA VAL A 66 4.35 6.45 -16.57
C VAL A 66 4.52 7.65 -15.64
N ILE A 67 3.55 8.54 -15.64
CA ILE A 67 3.50 9.68 -14.73
C ILE A 67 2.26 9.51 -13.88
N ALA A 68 2.47 9.17 -12.62
CA ALA A 68 1.38 9.18 -11.65
C ALA A 68 1.14 10.60 -11.14
N GLN A 69 -0.10 10.91 -10.81
CA GLN A 69 -0.50 12.24 -10.35
C GLN A 69 -1.30 12.18 -9.05
N VAL A 70 -0.94 13.07 -8.13
CA VAL A 70 -1.74 13.34 -6.94
C VAL A 70 -2.49 14.65 -7.13
N SER A 71 -3.81 14.61 -7.07
CA SER A 71 -4.65 15.77 -7.33
C SER A 71 -5.73 15.96 -6.26
N THR A 72 -6.31 17.16 -6.23
CA THR A 72 -7.53 17.42 -5.48
C THR A 72 -8.70 16.71 -6.16
N PRO A 73 -9.54 15.97 -5.44
CA PRO A 73 -10.73 15.37 -6.02
C PRO A 73 -11.71 16.43 -6.52
N THR A 74 -12.37 16.15 -7.64
CA THR A 74 -13.43 17.00 -8.19
C THR A 74 -14.71 16.88 -7.36
N PRO A 75 -15.68 17.82 -7.47
CA PRO A 75 -16.98 17.65 -6.84
C PRO A 75 -17.70 16.35 -7.23
N ALA A 76 -17.52 15.88 -8.46
CA ALA A 76 -18.08 14.60 -8.93
C ALA A 76 -17.38 13.41 -8.26
N ASP A 77 -16.06 13.47 -8.07
CA ASP A 77 -15.31 12.44 -7.31
C ASP A 77 -15.83 12.35 -5.87
N ILE A 78 -16.02 13.50 -5.20
CA ILE A 78 -16.50 13.56 -3.81
C ILE A 78 -17.95 13.08 -3.71
N ALA A 79 -18.80 13.38 -4.70
CA ALA A 79 -20.16 12.88 -4.74
C ALA A 79 -20.22 11.36 -4.87
N THR A 80 -19.29 10.77 -5.62
CA THR A 80 -19.18 9.32 -5.79
C THR A 80 -18.50 8.63 -4.60
N PHE A 81 -17.41 9.23 -4.09
CA PHE A 81 -16.59 8.71 -3.00
C PHE A 81 -16.56 9.71 -1.83
N PRO A 82 -17.58 9.73 -0.98
CA PRO A 82 -17.71 10.73 0.08
C PRO A 82 -16.52 10.71 1.06
N GLY A 83 -16.10 11.91 1.47
CA GLY A 83 -14.98 12.08 2.39
C GLY A 83 -13.60 12.05 1.75
N THR A 84 -13.50 11.84 0.43
CA THR A 84 -12.22 11.90 -0.29
C THR A 84 -11.58 13.28 -0.18
N THR A 85 -10.30 13.31 0.15
CA THR A 85 -9.48 14.53 0.21
C THR A 85 -8.33 14.53 -0.79
N VAL A 86 -7.96 13.36 -1.31
CA VAL A 86 -6.85 13.15 -2.24
C VAL A 86 -7.25 12.12 -3.30
N LYS A 87 -6.95 12.44 -4.56
CA LYS A 87 -7.08 11.52 -5.69
C LYS A 87 -5.69 11.17 -6.21
N PHE A 88 -5.43 9.90 -6.38
CA PHE A 88 -4.21 9.37 -6.97
C PHE A 88 -4.54 8.67 -8.28
N ASP A 89 -3.92 9.13 -9.36
CA ASP A 89 -3.91 8.49 -10.67
C ASP A 89 -2.53 7.83 -10.84
N ASP A 90 -2.50 6.52 -11.08
CA ASP A 90 -1.24 5.77 -11.18
C ASP A 90 -0.57 5.90 -12.56
N GLY A 91 -1.21 6.63 -13.49
CA GLY A 91 -0.74 6.78 -14.86
C GLY A 91 -1.05 5.57 -15.78
N ASN A 92 -1.73 4.54 -15.26
CA ASN A 92 -2.17 3.35 -16.00
C ASN A 92 -3.69 3.24 -16.03
N ALA A 93 -4.40 4.39 -15.99
CA ALA A 93 -5.85 4.48 -15.93
C ALA A 93 -6.49 3.87 -14.66
N ASN A 94 -5.73 3.70 -13.57
CA ASN A 94 -6.28 3.36 -12.28
C ASN A 94 -6.34 4.61 -11.39
N LEU A 95 -7.47 4.81 -10.73
CA LEU A 95 -7.71 5.94 -9.84
C LEU A 95 -7.97 5.40 -8.44
N ILE A 96 -7.30 5.95 -7.44
CA ILE A 96 -7.51 5.61 -6.05
C ILE A 96 -7.86 6.89 -5.30
N TYR A 97 -8.90 6.81 -4.50
CA TYR A 97 -9.44 7.92 -3.73
C TYR A 97 -9.14 7.70 -2.25
N TYR A 98 -8.50 8.70 -1.64
CA TYR A 98 -8.10 8.63 -0.25
C TYR A 98 -8.71 9.76 0.58
N LYS A 99 -8.95 9.45 1.85
CA LYS A 99 -9.16 10.42 2.91
C LYS A 99 -7.91 10.46 3.78
N SER A 100 -7.19 11.58 3.72
CA SER A 100 -6.02 11.82 4.56
C SER A 100 -6.44 12.52 5.85
N SER A 101 -6.03 11.97 6.99
CA SER A 101 -6.25 12.50 8.33
C SER A 101 -4.91 12.73 9.05
N ALA A 102 -4.92 13.19 10.29
CA ALA A 102 -3.71 13.45 11.05
C ALA A 102 -2.81 12.21 11.22
N SER A 103 -3.39 11.01 11.31
CA SER A 103 -2.68 9.77 11.67
C SER A 103 -2.80 8.65 10.64
N GLN A 104 -3.59 8.83 9.58
CA GLN A 104 -3.82 7.74 8.63
C GLN A 104 -4.32 8.22 7.26
N LEU A 105 -4.13 7.35 6.29
CA LEU A 105 -4.63 7.43 4.94
C LEU A 105 -5.65 6.30 4.76
N GLU A 106 -6.91 6.63 4.51
CA GLU A 106 -8.01 5.68 4.30
C GLU A 106 -8.36 5.63 2.81
N ILE A 107 -8.69 4.46 2.28
CA ILE A 107 -9.28 4.31 0.95
C ILE A 107 -10.78 4.59 1.07
N THR A 108 -11.28 5.53 0.26
CA THR A 108 -12.71 5.83 0.12
C THR A 108 -13.29 5.18 -1.13
N GLY A 109 -12.45 4.91 -2.12
CA GLY A 109 -12.84 4.23 -3.36
C GLY A 109 -11.67 4.00 -4.30
N ALA A 110 -11.93 3.19 -5.33
CA ALA A 110 -10.98 2.93 -6.39
C ALA A 110 -11.70 2.63 -7.71
N VAL A 111 -11.08 3.04 -8.82
CA VAL A 111 -11.45 2.61 -10.18
C VAL A 111 -10.21 1.91 -10.75
N VAL A 112 -10.29 0.61 -10.94
CA VAL A 112 -9.15 -0.23 -11.36
C VAL A 112 -9.62 -1.19 -12.45
N SER A 113 -8.94 -1.17 -13.60
CA SER A 113 -9.25 -2.06 -14.72
C SER A 113 -10.74 -2.07 -15.13
N GLY A 114 -11.39 -0.91 -15.06
CA GLY A 114 -12.80 -0.75 -15.41
C GLY A 114 -13.79 -1.20 -14.33
N ALA A 115 -13.32 -1.67 -13.18
CA ALA A 115 -14.14 -1.93 -12.00
C ALA A 115 -14.05 -0.75 -11.02
N THR A 116 -15.17 -0.42 -10.38
CA THR A 116 -15.27 0.59 -9.34
C THR A 116 -15.55 -0.11 -8.01
N LEU A 117 -14.73 0.17 -7.00
CA LEU A 117 -15.00 -0.15 -5.60
C LEU A 117 -15.29 1.16 -4.87
N ASN A 118 -16.44 1.23 -4.22
CA ASN A 118 -16.84 2.40 -3.42
C ASN A 118 -17.01 1.97 -1.96
N LEU A 119 -16.14 2.46 -1.09
CA LEU A 119 -16.11 2.12 0.34
C LEU A 119 -17.07 2.97 1.17
N ILE A 120 -18.20 3.38 0.57
CA ILE A 120 -19.19 4.27 1.20
C ILE A 120 -19.75 3.74 2.53
N GLY A 121 -19.73 2.44 2.75
CA GLY A 121 -20.25 1.83 3.98
C GLY A 121 -19.24 1.82 5.13
N ASP A 122 -17.95 1.76 4.82
CA ASP A 122 -16.84 1.72 5.78
C ASP A 122 -15.52 1.88 5.01
N ASN A 123 -14.80 2.99 5.24
CA ASN A 123 -13.49 3.22 4.62
C ASN A 123 -12.46 2.27 5.20
N GLY A 124 -11.54 1.80 4.37
CA GLY A 124 -10.46 0.94 4.85
C GLY A 124 -9.15 1.69 5.06
N ILE A 125 -8.49 1.48 6.18
CA ILE A 125 -7.17 2.09 6.45
C ILE A 125 -6.13 1.46 5.53
N PHE A 126 -5.52 2.29 4.69
CA PHE A 126 -4.42 1.89 3.81
C PHE A 126 -3.07 2.04 4.51
N LEU A 127 -2.84 3.17 5.19
CA LEU A 127 -1.58 3.47 5.85
C LEU A 127 -1.81 4.25 7.14
N LYS A 128 -1.19 3.82 8.24
CA LYS A 128 -1.12 4.57 9.50
C LYS A 128 0.22 5.31 9.63
N PHE A 129 0.20 6.42 10.35
CA PHE A 129 1.40 7.20 10.66
C PHE A 129 1.55 7.36 12.18
N PRO A 130 2.73 7.10 12.77
CA PRO A 130 3.90 6.52 12.12
C PRO A 130 3.77 5.00 11.88
N THR A 131 4.46 4.47 10.86
CA THR A 131 4.61 3.03 10.63
C THR A 131 6.09 2.67 10.52
N SER A 132 6.53 1.70 11.31
CA SER A 132 7.88 1.14 11.37
C SER A 132 7.82 -0.38 11.26
N PHE A 133 8.97 -1.01 11.02
CA PHE A 133 9.08 -2.47 10.98
C PHE A 133 8.44 -3.13 12.22
N GLY A 134 7.72 -4.21 11.98
CA GLY A 134 6.97 -4.96 12.99
C GLY A 134 5.58 -4.42 13.29
N ASN A 135 5.22 -3.22 12.83
CA ASN A 135 3.85 -2.74 12.99
C ASN A 135 2.89 -3.55 12.11
N THR A 136 1.77 -3.91 12.69
CA THR A 136 0.64 -4.55 11.99
C THR A 136 -0.66 -3.90 12.44
N TYR A 137 -1.53 -3.64 11.49
CA TYR A 137 -2.89 -3.16 11.78
C TYR A 137 -3.87 -3.75 10.78
N THR A 138 -5.07 -4.01 11.27
CA THR A 138 -6.20 -4.50 10.47
C THR A 138 -7.37 -3.54 10.63
N ASP A 139 -8.06 -3.30 9.54
CA ASP A 139 -9.29 -2.51 9.54
C ASP A 139 -10.37 -3.24 8.74
N THR A 140 -11.62 -2.93 9.02
CA THR A 140 -12.76 -3.41 8.23
C THR A 140 -12.99 -2.47 7.05
N ALA A 141 -13.59 -3.01 6.00
CA ALA A 141 -14.02 -2.22 4.86
C ALA A 141 -15.27 -2.83 4.24
N LYS A 142 -16.21 -1.99 3.82
CA LYS A 142 -17.43 -2.44 3.14
C LYS A 142 -17.97 -1.37 2.21
N GLY A 143 -18.69 -1.81 1.20
CA GLY A 143 -19.29 -0.88 0.24
C GLY A 143 -19.91 -1.58 -0.93
N THR A 144 -19.85 -0.94 -2.10
CA THR A 144 -20.37 -1.43 -3.35
C THR A 144 -19.27 -1.66 -4.37
N PHE A 145 -19.44 -2.63 -5.24
CA PHE A 145 -18.60 -2.80 -6.42
C PHE A 145 -19.45 -2.78 -7.68
N THR A 146 -18.85 -2.28 -8.75
CA THR A 146 -19.46 -2.30 -10.11
C THR A 146 -18.37 -2.59 -11.13
N SER A 147 -18.65 -3.49 -12.05
CA SER A 147 -17.80 -3.79 -13.20
C SER A 147 -18.66 -3.99 -14.44
N THR A 148 -18.03 -4.26 -15.57
CA THR A 148 -18.74 -4.57 -16.84
C THR A 148 -19.55 -5.86 -16.76
N VAL A 149 -19.21 -6.78 -15.84
CA VAL A 149 -19.83 -8.13 -15.77
C VAL A 149 -20.68 -8.36 -14.53
N ALA A 150 -20.49 -7.57 -13.47
CA ALA A 150 -21.20 -7.76 -12.21
C ALA A 150 -21.23 -6.47 -11.37
N SER A 151 -22.22 -6.36 -10.51
CA SER A 151 -22.31 -5.34 -9.46
C SER A 151 -22.89 -5.96 -8.18
N GLY A 152 -22.54 -5.38 -7.04
CA GLY A 152 -23.02 -5.88 -5.76
C GLY A 152 -22.42 -5.14 -4.57
N LEU A 153 -22.44 -5.83 -3.44
CA LEU A 153 -21.86 -5.35 -2.17
C LEU A 153 -20.59 -6.12 -1.88
N PHE A 154 -19.70 -5.51 -1.14
CA PHE A 154 -18.56 -6.22 -0.58
C PHE A 154 -18.36 -5.86 0.91
N LYS A 155 -17.77 -6.79 1.65
CA LYS A 155 -17.36 -6.61 3.03
C LYS A 155 -16.14 -7.46 3.32
N GLY A 156 -15.20 -6.90 4.06
CA GLY A 156 -13.99 -7.64 4.44
C GLY A 156 -13.02 -6.80 5.24
N THR A 157 -11.72 -7.06 5.05
CA THR A 157 -10.65 -6.45 5.83
C THR A 157 -9.50 -5.98 4.96
N ILE A 158 -8.80 -4.98 5.46
CA ILE A 158 -7.49 -4.55 4.98
C ILE A 158 -6.50 -4.75 6.12
N THR A 159 -5.49 -5.59 5.89
CA THR A 159 -4.41 -5.82 6.86
C THR A 159 -3.10 -5.36 6.28
N THR A 160 -2.43 -4.43 6.95
CA THR A 160 -1.10 -3.95 6.57
C THR A 160 -0.08 -4.35 7.63
N THR A 161 1.01 -4.96 7.19
CA THR A 161 2.15 -5.37 8.03
C THR A 161 3.43 -4.77 7.46
N ALA A 162 4.19 -4.06 8.27
CA ALA A 162 5.56 -3.67 7.97
C ALA A 162 6.47 -4.88 8.21
N ASP A 163 6.62 -5.74 7.19
CA ASP A 163 7.10 -7.11 7.32
C ASP A 163 8.58 -7.30 6.96
N GLY A 164 9.27 -6.25 6.54
CA GLY A 164 10.68 -6.36 6.23
C GLY A 164 11.42 -5.04 6.13
N THR A 165 12.72 -5.09 6.49
CA THR A 165 13.66 -3.98 6.31
C THR A 165 14.96 -4.49 5.70
N GLY A 166 15.66 -3.62 4.96
CA GLY A 166 16.95 -3.99 4.39
C GLY A 166 17.29 -3.27 3.10
N MET A 167 17.60 -4.02 2.05
CA MET A 167 18.02 -3.51 0.74
C MET A 167 17.10 -4.04 -0.36
N LEU A 168 16.71 -3.19 -1.29
CA LEU A 168 16.00 -3.56 -2.51
C LEU A 168 16.97 -3.54 -3.70
N LEU A 169 17.07 -4.65 -4.39
CA LEU A 169 17.67 -4.75 -5.72
C LEU A 169 16.54 -4.64 -6.75
N LEU A 170 16.63 -3.69 -7.67
CA LEU A 170 15.59 -3.45 -8.67
C LEU A 170 16.24 -3.21 -10.04
N GLY A 171 16.18 -4.22 -10.91
CA GLY A 171 16.98 -4.23 -12.14
C GLY A 171 18.48 -4.09 -11.81
N THR A 172 19.11 -3.07 -12.36
CA THR A 172 20.55 -2.78 -12.11
C THR A 172 20.79 -1.84 -10.92
N LYS A 173 19.74 -1.41 -10.22
CA LYS A 173 19.83 -0.46 -9.11
C LYS A 173 19.70 -1.14 -7.77
N SER A 174 20.34 -0.55 -6.75
CA SER A 174 20.20 -0.97 -5.36
C SER A 174 19.79 0.22 -4.48
N TYR A 175 18.89 -0.04 -3.54
CA TYR A 175 18.37 0.94 -2.60
C TYR A 175 18.52 0.39 -1.18
N SER A 176 19.10 1.17 -0.28
CA SER A 176 19.27 0.84 1.13
C SER A 176 18.18 1.46 2.00
N ASN A 177 18.15 1.08 3.28
CA ASN A 177 17.19 1.59 4.25
C ASN A 177 15.73 1.40 3.83
N ILE A 178 15.42 0.25 3.24
CA ILE A 178 14.08 -0.09 2.81
C ILE A 178 13.21 -0.50 3.99
N LEU A 179 11.98 -0.02 3.99
CA LEU A 179 10.85 -0.57 4.73
C LEU A 179 9.85 -1.15 3.74
N ARG A 180 9.54 -2.44 3.86
CA ARG A 180 8.48 -3.07 3.06
C ARG A 180 7.20 -3.17 3.85
N LEU A 181 6.11 -2.74 3.22
CA LEU A 181 4.75 -3.00 3.68
C LEU A 181 4.12 -4.09 2.83
N LYS A 182 3.52 -5.08 3.48
CA LYS A 182 2.61 -6.04 2.88
C LYS A 182 1.18 -5.67 3.27
N THR A 183 0.35 -5.30 2.30
CA THR A 183 -1.06 -5.00 2.52
C THR A 183 -1.90 -6.07 1.85
N VAL A 184 -2.77 -6.73 2.60
CA VAL A 184 -3.73 -7.71 2.10
C VAL A 184 -5.12 -7.13 2.25
N GLN A 185 -5.82 -6.99 1.11
CA GLN A 185 -7.24 -6.67 1.07
C GLN A 185 -8.00 -7.97 0.78
N SER A 186 -8.91 -8.35 1.65
CA SER A 186 -9.68 -9.58 1.52
C SER A 186 -11.16 -9.26 1.69
N TYR A 187 -11.91 -9.39 0.60
CA TYR A 187 -13.32 -9.03 0.54
C TYR A 187 -14.17 -10.22 0.11
N ASN A 188 -15.26 -10.47 0.81
CA ASN A 188 -16.36 -11.27 0.31
C ASN A 188 -17.29 -10.40 -0.53
N LEU A 189 -17.75 -10.94 -1.64
CA LEU A 189 -18.67 -10.30 -2.58
C LEU A 189 -20.07 -10.83 -2.37
N TYR A 190 -21.06 -9.97 -2.46
CA TYR A 190 -22.46 -10.29 -2.20
C TYR A 190 -23.37 -9.71 -3.29
N GLN A 191 -24.53 -10.29 -3.49
CA GLN A 191 -25.55 -9.69 -4.33
C GLN A 191 -25.99 -8.34 -3.76
N SER A 192 -26.41 -7.41 -4.62
CA SER A 192 -26.87 -6.07 -4.21
C SER A 192 -28.06 -6.09 -3.26
N THR A 193 -28.84 -7.16 -3.25
CA THR A 193 -29.99 -7.39 -2.37
C THR A 193 -29.63 -7.96 -1.01
N ASP A 194 -28.42 -8.52 -0.85
CA ASP A 194 -27.96 -9.12 0.42
C ASP A 194 -27.33 -8.06 1.35
N THR A 195 -28.14 -7.11 1.80
CA THR A 195 -27.71 -6.00 2.67
C THR A 195 -27.25 -6.45 4.07
N ASN A 196 -27.53 -7.70 4.44
CA ASN A 196 -27.09 -8.31 5.70
C ASN A 196 -25.78 -9.08 5.56
N TYR A 197 -25.24 -9.20 4.35
CA TYR A 197 -23.96 -9.90 4.06
C TYR A 197 -23.95 -11.36 4.53
N LEU A 198 -25.01 -12.11 4.23
CA LEU A 198 -25.21 -13.50 4.70
C LEU A 198 -24.65 -14.52 3.71
N PHE A 199 -24.78 -14.28 2.40
CA PHE A 199 -24.47 -15.26 1.35
C PHE A 199 -23.45 -14.68 0.35
N ALA A 200 -22.18 -14.96 0.61
CA ALA A 200 -21.12 -14.54 -0.30
C ALA A 200 -21.23 -15.31 -1.63
N ILE A 201 -21.16 -14.56 -2.74
CA ILE A 201 -21.15 -15.06 -4.11
C ILE A 201 -19.75 -15.12 -4.72
N GLY A 202 -18.73 -14.72 -3.97
CA GLY A 202 -17.34 -14.74 -4.39
C GLY A 202 -16.44 -14.06 -3.40
N THR A 203 -15.14 -14.09 -3.70
CA THR A 203 -14.10 -13.39 -2.92
C THR A 203 -13.18 -12.64 -3.85
N LEU A 204 -12.68 -11.50 -3.38
CA LEU A 204 -11.60 -10.73 -3.98
C LEU A 204 -10.48 -10.62 -2.96
N VAL A 205 -9.30 -11.13 -3.31
CA VAL A 205 -8.10 -10.97 -2.48
C VAL A 205 -7.03 -10.26 -3.29
N SER A 206 -6.54 -9.13 -2.78
CA SER A 206 -5.44 -8.38 -3.38
C SER A 206 -4.31 -8.25 -2.36
N THR A 207 -3.09 -8.53 -2.80
CA THR A 207 -1.89 -8.35 -1.98
C THR A 207 -0.97 -7.36 -2.65
N PHE A 208 -0.57 -6.35 -1.89
CA PHE A 208 0.36 -5.31 -2.30
C PHE A 208 1.63 -5.41 -1.48
N TYR A 209 2.77 -5.36 -2.14
CA TYR A 209 4.07 -5.19 -1.52
C TYR A 209 4.62 -3.84 -1.94
N THR A 210 4.72 -2.92 -1.00
CA THR A 210 5.19 -1.55 -1.23
C THR A 210 6.50 -1.31 -0.51
N TYR A 211 7.50 -0.80 -1.24
CA TYR A 211 8.86 -0.60 -0.77
C TYR A 211 9.17 0.88 -0.65
N TYR A 212 9.44 1.33 0.55
CA TYR A 212 9.75 2.72 0.86
C TYR A 212 11.19 2.84 1.35
N ASP A 213 11.81 3.97 1.06
CA ASP A 213 13.04 4.41 1.69
C ASP A 213 12.79 5.67 2.55
N ASN A 214 13.85 6.22 3.14
CA ASN A 214 13.78 7.43 3.96
C ASN A 214 14.02 8.73 3.17
N LEU A 215 14.17 8.66 1.84
CA LEU A 215 14.47 9.81 0.98
C LEU A 215 13.28 10.22 0.14
N ASN A 216 12.45 9.25 -0.24
CA ASN A 216 11.34 9.45 -1.17
C ASN A 216 10.00 9.46 -0.45
N ARG A 217 9.11 10.35 -0.88
CA ARG A 217 7.74 10.45 -0.33
C ARG A 217 6.88 9.25 -0.70
N TYR A 218 6.99 8.81 -1.94
CA TYR A 218 6.21 7.71 -2.52
C TYR A 218 7.03 6.43 -2.56
N PRO A 219 6.38 5.26 -2.64
CA PRO A 219 7.12 4.01 -2.74
C PRO A 219 8.04 3.99 -3.96
N LEU A 220 9.22 3.40 -3.78
CA LEU A 220 10.17 3.14 -4.87
C LEU A 220 9.68 2.06 -5.81
N PHE A 221 8.97 1.08 -5.24
CA PHE A 221 8.46 -0.07 -5.96
C PHE A 221 7.17 -0.57 -5.31
N THR A 222 6.23 -1.00 -6.15
CA THR A 222 5.00 -1.66 -5.73
C THR A 222 4.77 -2.88 -6.60
N ALA A 223 4.59 -4.03 -5.98
CA ALA A 223 4.15 -5.25 -6.64
C ALA A 223 2.75 -5.62 -6.15
N THR A 224 1.88 -6.01 -7.08
CA THR A 224 0.48 -6.32 -6.77
C THR A 224 0.12 -7.68 -7.34
N THR A 225 -0.59 -8.48 -6.55
CA THR A 225 -1.27 -9.68 -7.01
C THR A 225 -2.74 -9.58 -6.60
N ALA A 226 -3.65 -9.96 -7.50
CA ALA A 226 -5.07 -10.01 -7.21
C ALA A 226 -5.67 -11.34 -7.70
N THR A 227 -6.56 -11.91 -6.89
CA THR A 227 -7.29 -13.13 -7.22
C THR A 227 -8.76 -12.91 -6.93
N ILE A 228 -9.60 -13.21 -7.92
CA ILE A 228 -11.05 -13.26 -7.77
C ILE A 228 -11.47 -14.72 -7.84
N SER A 229 -12.21 -15.19 -6.85
CA SER A 229 -12.79 -16.53 -6.83
C SER A 229 -14.31 -16.42 -6.74
N VAL A 230 -15.00 -17.05 -7.68
CA VAL A 230 -16.46 -17.15 -7.68
C VAL A 230 -16.77 -18.63 -7.49
N PRO A 231 -17.56 -19.04 -6.48
CA PRO A 231 -18.01 -20.42 -6.34
C PRO A 231 -18.79 -20.84 -7.60
N LEU A 232 -18.45 -21.99 -8.12
CA LEU A 232 -19.18 -22.63 -9.23
C LEU A 232 -20.51 -23.17 -8.73
#